data_ffec9d015418ae827dad30f02b818507
#
_entry.id   ffec9d015418ae827dad30f02b818507
#
_cell.length_a   1.000
_cell.length_b   1.000
_cell.length_c   1.000
_cell.angle_alpha   90.00
_cell.angle_beta   90.00
_cell.angle_gamma   90.00
#
_symmetry.space_group_name_H-M   'P 1'
#
loop_
_entity.id
_entity.type
_entity.pdbx_description
1 polymer ?
#
loop_
_entity_poly.entity_id
_entity_poly.type
_entity_poly.pdbx_seq_one_letter_code
_entity_poly.pdbx_strand_id
1 'polypeptide(L)'
;MEREQFSGRAAAVAIFLLAASTAFAGEEALERELQRLAPLSGGVMGVGVVHLESGRSAFLNADEPFPMASTYKVPIAVELLHRVDEGELDLAQMVEVMRHDYSPGSGILADLIREPGLALSIRNLLEIMLLVSDNTATDLLLRHAGGGEKVTARMKALGIEGLRVDRPTLHLIADWIGLSPVPGEAERDPAKYDEIFESAPTDESREAERAFYDDPRDSATPRAMAALLEKLWKREALSPESSDLLLDVMKRCRTGAGRLKGILPEGTEVAHKTGTIGKTLNDVGILTLPNGAGHVAVAAFVKKSDLSEEKRERAIAEAARTAHDYFLFTTK
;
A
#
# COMPACT_ATOMS: atom_id res chain seq x y z
N MET A 1 50.37 -31.69 13.81
CA MET A 1 49.42 -31.44 12.70
C MET A 1 48.11 -30.86 13.20
N GLU A 2 48.07 -30.19 14.40
CA GLU A 2 46.85 -29.65 15.01
C GLU A 2 46.82 -28.12 15.22
N ARG A 3 47.81 -27.40 14.77
CA ARG A 3 47.90 -25.93 14.94
C ARG A 3 47.35 -25.09 13.78
N GLU A 4 47.12 -25.66 12.58
CA GLU A 4 46.62 -24.88 11.43
C GLU A 4 45.09 -24.82 11.28
N GLN A 5 44.35 -25.73 11.95
CA GLN A 5 42.88 -25.72 11.86
C GLN A 5 42.20 -24.71 12.76
N PHE A 6 42.86 -24.16 13.79
CA PHE A 6 42.28 -23.17 14.71
C PHE A 6 42.34 -21.72 14.19
N SER A 7 43.29 -21.40 13.29
CA SER A 7 43.41 -20.04 12.76
C SER A 7 42.35 -19.71 11.68
N GLY A 8 41.91 -20.69 10.91
CA GLY A 8 40.91 -20.50 9.85
C GLY A 8 39.49 -20.26 10.37
N ARG A 9 39.11 -20.90 11.49
CA ARG A 9 37.78 -20.71 12.11
C ARG A 9 37.65 -19.37 12.84
N ALA A 10 38.72 -18.89 13.49
CA ALA A 10 38.72 -17.59 14.16
C ALA A 10 38.68 -16.42 13.16
N ALA A 11 39.37 -16.55 12.02
CA ALA A 11 39.34 -15.55 10.94
C ALA A 11 37.98 -15.47 10.25
N ALA A 12 37.34 -16.63 9.98
CA ALA A 12 35.98 -16.65 9.37
C ALA A 12 34.91 -16.05 10.30
N VAL A 13 34.98 -16.32 11.61
CA VAL A 13 34.05 -15.73 12.60
C VAL A 13 34.30 -14.22 12.75
N ALA A 14 35.55 -13.76 12.73
CA ALA A 14 35.88 -12.33 12.82
C ALA A 14 35.40 -11.56 11.56
N ILE A 15 35.55 -12.15 10.36
CA ILE A 15 35.06 -11.54 9.10
C ILE A 15 33.52 -11.47 9.09
N PHE A 16 32.83 -12.49 9.60
CA PHE A 16 31.37 -12.49 9.73
C PHE A 16 30.87 -11.44 10.74
N LEU A 17 31.54 -11.28 11.86
CA LEU A 17 31.22 -10.26 12.87
C LEU A 17 31.50 -8.84 12.38
N LEU A 18 32.58 -8.62 11.59
CA LEU A 18 32.86 -7.32 11.00
C LEU A 18 31.86 -6.97 9.90
N ALA A 19 31.46 -7.92 9.05
CA ALA A 19 30.46 -7.70 8.01
C ALA A 19 29.07 -7.41 8.61
N ALA A 20 28.69 -8.10 9.69
CA ALA A 20 27.45 -7.84 10.40
C ALA A 20 27.44 -6.44 11.06
N SER A 21 28.56 -6.02 11.68
CA SER A 21 28.64 -4.70 12.34
C SER A 21 28.63 -3.54 11.33
N THR A 22 29.17 -3.70 10.13
CA THR A 22 29.12 -2.67 9.08
C THR A 22 27.74 -2.59 8.42
N ALA A 23 27.01 -3.69 8.32
CA ALA A 23 25.64 -3.70 7.83
C ALA A 23 24.70 -2.97 8.81
N PHE A 24 24.77 -3.28 10.12
CA PHE A 24 24.00 -2.58 11.16
C PHE A 24 24.27 -1.06 11.20
N ALA A 25 25.50 -0.64 11.11
CA ALA A 25 25.86 0.78 11.07
C ALA A 25 25.30 1.50 9.81
N GLY A 26 25.14 0.76 8.71
CA GLY A 26 24.55 1.28 7.49
C GLY A 26 23.05 1.48 7.58
N GLU A 27 22.32 0.51 8.13
CA GLU A 27 20.85 0.58 8.31
C GLU A 27 20.46 1.72 9.25
N GLU A 28 21.18 1.90 10.36
CA GLU A 28 21.01 3.08 11.23
C GLU A 28 21.23 4.42 10.50
N ALA A 29 22.12 4.47 9.50
CA ALA A 29 22.34 5.68 8.73
C ALA A 29 21.13 6.01 7.84
N LEU A 30 20.50 5.00 7.23
CA LEU A 30 19.26 5.18 6.47
C LEU A 30 18.11 5.60 7.38
N GLU A 31 17.96 4.99 8.56
CA GLU A 31 16.93 5.37 9.52
C GLU A 31 17.08 6.82 10.00
N ARG A 32 18.32 7.25 10.31
CA ARG A 32 18.58 8.66 10.66
C ARG A 32 18.20 9.63 9.54
N GLU A 33 18.44 9.24 8.28
CA GLU A 33 18.07 10.08 7.15
C GLU A 33 16.55 10.13 6.97
N LEU A 34 15.84 9.02 7.10
CA LEU A 34 14.37 8.99 7.11
C LEU A 34 13.78 9.85 8.24
N GLN A 35 14.39 9.80 9.45
CA GLN A 35 13.99 10.68 10.56
C GLN A 35 14.20 12.16 10.27
N ARG A 36 15.30 12.52 9.57
CA ARG A 36 15.57 13.90 9.13
C ARG A 36 14.55 14.40 8.12
N LEU A 37 14.03 13.51 7.26
CA LEU A 37 13.03 13.84 6.25
C LEU A 37 11.59 13.92 6.79
N ALA A 38 11.29 13.24 7.89
CA ALA A 38 9.94 13.15 8.46
C ALA A 38 9.23 14.52 8.61
N PRO A 39 9.88 15.61 9.09
CA PRO A 39 9.22 16.92 9.20
C PRO A 39 8.72 17.50 7.87
N LEU A 40 9.26 17.08 6.72
CA LEU A 40 8.81 17.53 5.41
C LEU A 40 7.36 17.15 5.12
N SER A 41 6.86 16.10 5.79
CA SER A 41 5.47 15.66 5.64
C SER A 41 4.45 16.62 6.27
N GLY A 42 4.87 17.49 7.21
CA GLY A 42 4.00 18.39 7.97
C GLY A 42 2.97 17.67 8.86
N GLY A 43 3.13 16.37 9.07
CA GLY A 43 2.28 15.51 9.88
C GLY A 43 3.11 14.40 10.52
N VAL A 44 2.50 13.24 10.71
CA VAL A 44 3.18 12.02 11.13
C VAL A 44 3.52 11.20 9.89
N MET A 45 4.81 10.87 9.73
CA MET A 45 5.31 10.05 8.62
C MET A 45 5.77 8.69 9.12
N GLY A 46 5.38 7.63 8.42
CA GLY A 46 5.87 6.27 8.64
C GLY A 46 6.47 5.72 7.35
N VAL A 47 7.63 5.08 7.44
CA VAL A 47 8.31 4.49 6.28
C VAL A 47 8.85 3.11 6.62
N GLY A 48 8.58 2.13 5.80
CA GLY A 48 9.21 0.82 5.80
C GLY A 48 9.98 0.61 4.50
N VAL A 49 11.24 0.25 4.60
CA VAL A 49 12.12 -0.02 3.45
C VAL A 49 12.78 -1.37 3.62
N VAL A 50 12.72 -2.22 2.58
CA VAL A 50 13.36 -3.53 2.56
C VAL A 50 14.03 -3.75 1.20
N HIS A 51 15.32 -4.03 1.18
CA HIS A 51 16.02 -4.51 -0.01
C HIS A 51 15.78 -6.01 -0.16
N LEU A 52 15.06 -6.39 -1.20
CA LEU A 52 14.41 -7.70 -1.31
C LEU A 52 15.39 -8.87 -1.49
N GLU A 53 16.54 -8.63 -2.10
CA GLU A 53 17.57 -9.66 -2.32
C GLU A 53 18.44 -9.89 -1.08
N SER A 54 18.75 -8.84 -0.32
CA SER A 54 19.63 -8.97 0.86
C SER A 54 18.88 -9.08 2.18
N GLY A 55 17.57 -8.71 2.21
CA GLY A 55 16.77 -8.64 3.44
C GLY A 55 17.14 -7.46 4.36
N ARG A 56 18.09 -6.58 3.96
CA ARG A 56 18.43 -5.38 4.72
C ARG A 56 17.25 -4.43 4.73
N SER A 57 16.99 -3.82 5.89
CA SER A 57 15.78 -3.00 6.08
C SER A 57 16.05 -1.80 6.96
N ALA A 58 15.23 -0.75 6.81
CA ALA A 58 15.23 0.43 7.65
C ALA A 58 13.80 0.94 7.85
N PHE A 59 13.52 1.50 9.02
CA PHE A 59 12.17 1.89 9.37
C PHE A 59 12.11 3.26 10.06
N LEU A 60 11.02 3.97 9.79
CA LEU A 60 10.59 5.14 10.52
C LEU A 60 9.17 4.86 11.05
N ASN A 61 8.93 5.01 12.36
CA ASN A 61 7.63 4.71 12.98
C ASN A 61 7.11 3.32 12.58
N ALA A 62 8.00 2.33 12.65
CA ALA A 62 7.84 0.98 12.09
C ALA A 62 6.52 0.30 12.42
N ASP A 63 6.05 0.47 13.66
CA ASP A 63 4.91 -0.26 14.25
C ASP A 63 3.74 0.68 14.58
N GLU A 64 3.81 1.96 14.17
CA GLU A 64 2.69 2.90 14.28
C GLU A 64 1.64 2.60 13.20
N PRO A 65 0.34 2.49 13.56
CA PRO A 65 -0.71 2.27 12.57
C PRO A 65 -1.03 3.56 11.80
N PHE A 66 -1.17 3.44 10.49
CA PHE A 66 -1.57 4.50 9.57
C PHE A 66 -2.83 4.08 8.82
N PRO A 67 -3.85 4.97 8.67
CA PRO A 67 -4.96 4.72 7.75
C PRO A 67 -4.42 4.45 6.36
N MET A 68 -4.74 3.30 5.79
CA MET A 68 -4.20 2.89 4.49
C MET A 68 -4.76 3.71 3.33
N ALA A 69 -5.96 4.27 3.46
CA ALA A 69 -6.70 4.77 2.31
C ALA A 69 -6.64 3.73 1.17
N SER A 70 -6.54 4.15 -0.08
CA SER A 70 -6.54 3.19 -1.20
C SER A 70 -5.34 2.25 -1.29
N THR A 71 -4.31 2.34 -0.43
CA THR A 71 -3.26 1.31 -0.40
C THR A 71 -3.79 -0.03 0.13
N TYR A 72 -4.93 -0.05 0.84
CA TYR A 72 -5.61 -1.26 1.29
C TYR A 72 -6.12 -2.16 0.14
N LYS A 73 -6.13 -1.64 -1.12
CA LYS A 73 -6.47 -2.38 -2.32
C LYS A 73 -5.42 -3.45 -2.66
N VAL A 74 -4.19 -3.31 -2.15
CA VAL A 74 -3.14 -4.33 -2.32
C VAL A 74 -3.49 -5.60 -1.54
N PRO A 75 -3.73 -5.59 -0.22
CA PRO A 75 -4.16 -6.81 0.49
C PRO A 75 -5.49 -7.38 0.00
N ILE A 76 -6.44 -6.55 -0.49
CA ILE A 76 -7.67 -7.03 -1.14
C ILE A 76 -7.33 -7.83 -2.40
N ALA A 77 -6.44 -7.31 -3.26
CA ALA A 77 -5.99 -8.01 -4.46
C ALA A 77 -5.27 -9.33 -4.13
N VAL A 78 -4.49 -9.36 -3.05
CA VAL A 78 -3.81 -10.58 -2.60
C VAL A 78 -4.82 -11.66 -2.18
N GLU A 79 -5.85 -11.32 -1.39
CA GLU A 79 -6.88 -12.31 -1.02
C GLU A 79 -7.69 -12.75 -2.23
N LEU A 80 -8.09 -11.81 -3.09
CA LEU A 80 -8.84 -12.12 -4.31
C LEU A 80 -8.07 -13.11 -5.20
N LEU A 81 -6.78 -12.83 -5.46
CA LEU A 81 -5.93 -13.68 -6.29
C LEU A 81 -5.58 -15.02 -5.62
N HIS A 82 -5.46 -15.04 -4.30
CA HIS A 82 -5.35 -16.30 -3.57
C HIS A 82 -6.55 -17.22 -3.83
N ARG A 83 -7.77 -16.67 -3.80
CA ARG A 83 -8.97 -17.45 -4.12
C ARG A 83 -9.02 -17.89 -5.59
N VAL A 84 -8.39 -17.14 -6.51
CA VAL A 84 -8.19 -17.59 -7.90
C VAL A 84 -7.19 -18.76 -7.94
N ASP A 85 -6.08 -18.68 -7.20
CA ASP A 85 -5.08 -19.75 -7.11
C ASP A 85 -5.66 -21.05 -6.54
N GLU A 86 -6.61 -20.94 -5.58
CA GLU A 86 -7.34 -22.10 -5.01
C GLU A 86 -8.48 -22.61 -5.92
N GLY A 87 -8.73 -21.95 -7.06
CA GLY A 87 -9.81 -22.33 -7.97
C GLY A 87 -11.22 -21.97 -7.50
N GLU A 88 -11.33 -21.13 -6.46
CA GLU A 88 -12.64 -20.66 -5.95
C GLU A 88 -13.23 -19.51 -6.79
N LEU A 89 -12.39 -18.79 -7.52
CA LEU A 89 -12.77 -17.68 -8.41
C LEU A 89 -12.14 -17.83 -9.77
N ASP A 90 -12.82 -17.30 -10.81
CA ASP A 90 -12.29 -17.19 -12.17
C ASP A 90 -12.15 -15.71 -12.54
N LEU A 91 -10.96 -15.32 -12.98
CA LEU A 91 -10.70 -13.95 -13.46
C LEU A 91 -11.59 -13.55 -14.64
N ALA A 92 -12.09 -14.51 -15.44
CA ALA A 92 -13.03 -14.27 -16.53
C ALA A 92 -14.49 -14.16 -16.07
N GLN A 93 -14.80 -14.49 -14.80
CA GLN A 93 -16.15 -14.36 -14.26
C GLN A 93 -16.66 -12.93 -14.42
N MET A 94 -17.85 -12.80 -15.02
CA MET A 94 -18.52 -11.50 -15.21
C MET A 94 -19.27 -11.08 -13.95
N VAL A 95 -19.13 -9.82 -13.60
CA VAL A 95 -19.79 -9.16 -12.46
C VAL A 95 -20.63 -8.03 -13.02
N GLU A 96 -21.93 -8.07 -12.81
CA GLU A 96 -22.83 -6.97 -13.13
C GLU A 96 -22.69 -5.85 -12.10
N VAL A 97 -22.60 -4.60 -12.57
CA VAL A 97 -22.51 -3.42 -11.72
C VAL A 97 -23.90 -2.83 -11.55
N MET A 98 -24.43 -2.95 -10.35
CA MET A 98 -25.75 -2.44 -10.02
C MET A 98 -25.68 -0.98 -9.55
N ARG A 99 -26.79 -0.23 -9.64
CA ARG A 99 -26.84 1.18 -9.22
C ARG A 99 -26.38 1.38 -7.76
N HIS A 100 -26.69 0.47 -6.87
CA HIS A 100 -26.32 0.54 -5.45
C HIS A 100 -24.85 0.16 -5.17
N ASP A 101 -24.13 -0.37 -6.17
CA ASP A 101 -22.70 -0.70 -6.04
C ASP A 101 -21.78 0.52 -6.21
N TYR A 102 -22.27 1.61 -6.78
CA TYR A 102 -21.44 2.79 -6.99
C TYR A 102 -20.99 3.38 -5.66
N SER A 103 -19.67 3.48 -5.50
CA SER A 103 -19.01 4.04 -4.33
C SER A 103 -18.40 5.41 -4.68
N PRO A 104 -18.52 6.41 -3.79
CA PRO A 104 -18.07 7.77 -4.06
C PRO A 104 -16.55 7.88 -4.06
N GLY A 105 -16.04 9.03 -4.52
CA GLY A 105 -14.63 9.37 -4.57
C GLY A 105 -13.94 8.87 -5.81
N SER A 106 -12.72 8.32 -5.72
CA SER A 106 -11.91 8.05 -6.91
C SER A 106 -12.42 6.87 -7.74
N GLY A 107 -12.30 7.01 -9.06
CA GLY A 107 -12.58 5.95 -10.02
C GLY A 107 -13.33 6.45 -11.24
N ILE A 108 -13.40 5.60 -12.26
CA ILE A 108 -14.06 5.93 -13.54
C ILE A 108 -15.49 5.40 -13.62
N LEU A 109 -15.84 4.37 -12.84
CA LEU A 109 -17.17 3.76 -12.92
C LEU A 109 -18.24 4.72 -12.41
N ALA A 110 -18.04 5.30 -11.22
CA ALA A 110 -18.99 6.25 -10.67
C ALA A 110 -19.03 7.59 -11.41
N ASP A 111 -17.94 7.99 -12.06
CA ASP A 111 -17.84 9.27 -12.76
C ASP A 111 -18.43 9.23 -14.18
N LEU A 112 -18.21 8.12 -14.90
CA LEU A 112 -18.48 8.06 -16.34
C LEU A 112 -19.59 7.10 -16.73
N ILE A 113 -19.89 6.06 -15.94
CA ILE A 113 -20.79 4.97 -16.32
C ILE A 113 -21.79 4.72 -15.19
N ARG A 114 -22.83 5.52 -15.11
CA ARG A 114 -23.84 5.43 -14.03
C ARG A 114 -25.15 4.74 -14.44
N GLU A 115 -25.34 4.46 -15.74
CA GLU A 115 -26.54 3.81 -16.23
C GLU A 115 -26.46 2.27 -16.09
N PRO A 116 -27.59 1.58 -15.85
CA PRO A 116 -27.63 0.12 -15.74
C PRO A 116 -27.15 -0.61 -16.99
N GLY A 117 -26.64 -1.84 -16.82
CA GLY A 117 -26.25 -2.72 -17.91
C GLY A 117 -24.74 -2.85 -18.09
N LEU A 118 -23.93 -2.30 -17.17
CA LEU A 118 -22.49 -2.54 -17.16
C LEU A 118 -22.19 -3.88 -16.51
N ALA A 119 -21.41 -4.71 -17.21
CA ALA A 119 -20.81 -5.92 -16.64
C ALA A 119 -19.31 -5.98 -16.98
N LEU A 120 -18.48 -6.29 -15.98
CA LEU A 120 -17.03 -6.39 -16.13
C LEU A 120 -16.54 -7.71 -15.56
N SER A 121 -15.48 -8.28 -16.17
CA SER A 121 -14.83 -9.43 -15.57
C SER A 121 -14.10 -9.06 -14.25
N ILE A 122 -13.92 -10.03 -13.36
CA ILE A 122 -13.08 -9.86 -12.15
C ILE A 122 -11.71 -9.32 -12.53
N ARG A 123 -11.13 -9.78 -13.63
CA ARG A 123 -9.87 -9.26 -14.17
C ARG A 123 -9.92 -7.76 -14.48
N ASN A 124 -10.94 -7.30 -15.18
CA ASN A 124 -11.08 -5.89 -15.53
C ASN A 124 -11.33 -5.02 -14.29
N LEU A 125 -12.13 -5.52 -13.34
CA LEU A 125 -12.33 -4.83 -12.04
C LEU A 125 -11.02 -4.72 -11.27
N LEU A 126 -10.20 -5.79 -11.21
CA LEU A 126 -8.88 -5.77 -10.58
C LEU A 126 -7.96 -4.70 -11.21
N GLU A 127 -7.94 -4.63 -12.55
CA GLU A 127 -7.15 -3.62 -13.24
C GLU A 127 -7.58 -2.20 -12.91
N ILE A 128 -8.86 -1.85 -13.02
CA ILE A 128 -9.30 -0.49 -12.72
C ILE A 128 -9.18 -0.14 -11.23
N MET A 129 -9.36 -1.10 -10.32
CA MET A 129 -9.10 -0.93 -8.90
C MET A 129 -7.66 -0.49 -8.62
N LEU A 130 -6.69 -1.06 -9.29
CA LEU A 130 -5.28 -0.78 -9.06
C LEU A 130 -4.73 0.34 -9.94
N LEU A 131 -5.14 0.44 -11.22
CA LEU A 131 -4.62 1.41 -12.17
C LEU A 131 -5.07 2.84 -11.87
N VAL A 132 -6.36 3.02 -11.59
CA VAL A 132 -7.00 4.34 -11.37
C VAL A 132 -7.66 4.47 -10.00
N SER A 133 -7.44 3.46 -9.15
CA SER A 133 -7.96 3.46 -7.77
C SER A 133 -9.49 3.49 -7.68
N ASP A 134 -10.22 2.82 -8.59
CA ASP A 134 -11.67 2.82 -8.64
C ASP A 134 -12.30 2.24 -7.36
N ASN A 135 -13.16 3.00 -6.71
CA ASN A 135 -13.78 2.63 -5.44
C ASN A 135 -14.93 1.63 -5.63
N THR A 136 -15.71 1.78 -6.70
CA THR A 136 -16.79 0.86 -7.05
C THR A 136 -16.22 -0.54 -7.35
N ALA A 137 -15.18 -0.61 -8.18
CA ALA A 137 -14.47 -1.86 -8.44
C ALA A 137 -13.90 -2.47 -7.16
N THR A 138 -13.42 -1.62 -6.23
CA THR A 138 -12.88 -2.08 -4.94
C THR A 138 -13.94 -2.78 -4.10
N ASP A 139 -15.12 -2.17 -3.94
CA ASP A 139 -16.17 -2.74 -3.09
C ASP A 139 -16.78 -4.01 -3.69
N LEU A 140 -16.88 -4.07 -5.03
CA LEU A 140 -17.24 -5.29 -5.75
C LEU A 140 -16.23 -6.41 -5.49
N LEU A 141 -14.94 -6.13 -5.66
CA LEU A 141 -13.86 -7.12 -5.47
C LEU A 141 -13.69 -7.52 -4.00
N LEU A 142 -13.87 -6.60 -3.05
CA LEU A 142 -13.83 -6.92 -1.62
C LEU A 142 -14.95 -7.93 -1.27
N ARG A 143 -16.13 -7.78 -1.86
CA ARG A 143 -17.23 -8.75 -1.70
C ARG A 143 -16.86 -10.12 -2.27
N HIS A 144 -16.22 -10.17 -3.44
CA HIS A 144 -15.72 -11.41 -4.03
C HIS A 144 -14.53 -12.00 -3.27
N ALA A 145 -13.72 -11.19 -2.61
CA ALA A 145 -12.67 -11.64 -1.67
C ALA A 145 -13.22 -12.19 -0.35
N GLY A 146 -14.54 -12.11 -0.12
CA GLY A 146 -15.20 -12.61 1.09
C GLY A 146 -15.25 -11.60 2.24
N GLY A 147 -15.01 -10.31 1.94
CA GLY A 147 -15.07 -9.21 2.90
C GLY A 147 -13.77 -8.95 3.65
N GLY A 148 -13.75 -7.86 4.43
CA GLY A 148 -12.55 -7.39 5.15
C GLY A 148 -11.98 -8.40 6.14
N GLU A 149 -12.84 -9.16 6.82
CA GLU A 149 -12.41 -10.21 7.75
C GLU A 149 -11.57 -11.30 7.06
N LYS A 150 -11.94 -11.71 5.84
CA LYS A 150 -11.17 -12.70 5.07
C LYS A 150 -9.81 -12.13 4.64
N VAL A 151 -9.78 -10.89 4.15
CA VAL A 151 -8.52 -10.21 3.82
C VAL A 151 -7.61 -10.12 5.03
N THR A 152 -8.13 -9.70 6.20
CA THR A 152 -7.36 -9.63 7.44
C THR A 152 -6.88 -11.00 7.91
N ALA A 153 -7.72 -12.04 7.80
CA ALA A 153 -7.34 -13.41 8.12
C ALA A 153 -6.21 -13.91 7.21
N ARG A 154 -6.25 -13.56 5.92
CA ARG A 154 -5.17 -13.89 4.96
C ARG A 154 -3.85 -13.22 5.35
N MET A 155 -3.86 -11.94 5.74
CA MET A 155 -2.65 -11.26 6.21
C MET A 155 -2.05 -11.99 7.42
N LYS A 156 -2.86 -12.37 8.40
CA LYS A 156 -2.41 -13.15 9.56
C LYS A 156 -1.87 -14.52 9.16
N ALA A 157 -2.51 -15.23 8.22
CA ALA A 157 -2.03 -16.51 7.72
C ALA A 157 -0.66 -16.39 7.01
N LEU A 158 -0.37 -15.25 6.40
CA LEU A 158 0.94 -14.91 5.86
C LEU A 158 1.96 -14.48 6.93
N GLY A 159 1.59 -14.46 8.21
CA GLY A 159 2.45 -14.01 9.31
C GLY A 159 2.62 -12.48 9.36
N ILE A 160 1.70 -11.73 8.75
CA ILE A 160 1.73 -10.27 8.75
C ILE A 160 0.78 -9.76 9.84
N GLU A 161 1.36 -9.25 10.91
CA GLU A 161 0.65 -8.56 11.99
C GLU A 161 0.68 -7.05 11.75
N GLY A 162 -0.33 -6.31 12.23
CA GLY A 162 -0.40 -4.85 12.09
C GLY A 162 -0.88 -4.35 10.73
N LEU A 163 -1.57 -5.21 9.95
CA LEU A 163 -2.30 -4.84 8.74
C LEU A 163 -3.71 -5.45 8.80
N ARG A 164 -4.74 -4.61 8.66
CA ARG A 164 -6.12 -5.06 8.69
C ARG A 164 -7.00 -4.29 7.72
N VAL A 165 -7.93 -5.01 7.11
CA VAL A 165 -9.02 -4.48 6.28
C VAL A 165 -10.33 -4.84 6.96
N ASP A 166 -11.21 -3.87 7.12
CA ASP A 166 -12.45 -4.02 7.89
C ASP A 166 -13.68 -3.66 7.08
N ARG A 167 -13.62 -2.52 6.37
CA ARG A 167 -14.79 -1.87 5.75
C ARG A 167 -14.69 -1.84 4.22
N PRO A 168 -15.83 -1.91 3.50
CA PRO A 168 -15.91 -1.42 2.12
C PRO A 168 -15.53 0.07 2.04
N THR A 169 -15.07 0.51 0.86
CA THR A 169 -14.70 1.92 0.61
C THR A 169 -15.84 2.87 0.96
N LEU A 170 -17.06 2.53 0.57
CA LEU A 170 -18.24 3.33 0.89
C LEU A 170 -18.37 3.60 2.39
N HIS A 171 -18.22 2.57 3.24
CA HIS A 171 -18.30 2.72 4.70
C HIS A 171 -17.10 3.47 5.28
N LEU A 172 -15.89 3.24 4.73
CA LEU A 172 -14.68 3.93 5.14
C LEU A 172 -14.81 5.46 4.89
N ILE A 173 -15.31 5.85 3.72
CA ILE A 173 -15.53 7.25 3.36
C ILE A 173 -16.66 7.84 4.19
N ALA A 174 -17.77 7.10 4.40
CA ALA A 174 -18.88 7.56 5.22
C ALA A 174 -18.45 7.84 6.68
N ASP A 175 -17.64 6.97 7.27
CA ASP A 175 -17.08 7.20 8.61
C ASP A 175 -16.16 8.43 8.64
N TRP A 176 -15.35 8.65 7.59
CA TRP A 176 -14.47 9.81 7.49
C TRP A 176 -15.24 11.15 7.44
N ILE A 177 -16.38 11.20 6.70
CA ILE A 177 -17.20 12.42 6.58
C ILE A 177 -18.28 12.56 7.66
N GLY A 178 -18.40 11.58 8.58
CA GLY A 178 -19.40 11.59 9.63
C GLY A 178 -20.80 11.17 9.16
N LEU A 179 -20.92 10.48 8.03
CA LEU A 179 -22.18 9.93 7.49
C LEU A 179 -22.40 8.47 7.93
N SER A 180 -22.45 8.23 9.22
CA SER A 180 -22.75 6.90 9.76
C SER A 180 -24.08 6.92 10.51
N PRO A 181 -24.98 5.93 10.33
CA PRO A 181 -24.84 4.72 9.51
C PRO A 181 -25.04 4.96 8.00
N VAL A 182 -24.35 4.15 7.18
CA VAL A 182 -24.55 4.15 5.72
C VAL A 182 -25.95 3.64 5.39
N PRO A 183 -26.68 4.27 4.46
CA PRO A 183 -27.98 3.79 3.99
C PRO A 183 -27.94 2.36 3.46
N GLY A 184 -29.02 1.61 3.65
CA GLY A 184 -29.18 0.29 3.07
C GLY A 184 -29.12 0.30 1.53
N GLU A 185 -28.83 -0.84 0.89
CA GLU A 185 -28.61 -0.92 -0.58
C GLU A 185 -29.76 -0.32 -1.39
N ALA A 186 -31.01 -0.55 -0.98
CA ALA A 186 -32.19 -0.01 -1.66
C ALA A 186 -32.31 1.53 -1.59
N GLU A 187 -31.63 2.17 -0.66
CA GLU A 187 -31.68 3.61 -0.41
C GLU A 187 -30.41 4.33 -0.92
N ARG A 188 -29.42 3.57 -1.40
CA ARG A 188 -28.18 4.13 -1.91
C ARG A 188 -28.41 4.83 -3.24
N ASP A 189 -28.12 6.12 -3.28
CA ASP A 189 -28.17 6.94 -4.49
C ASP A 189 -26.82 7.64 -4.67
N PRO A 190 -26.08 7.34 -5.76
CA PRO A 190 -24.81 8.00 -6.04
C PRO A 190 -24.88 9.53 -6.06
N ALA A 191 -26.00 10.12 -6.52
CA ALA A 191 -26.16 11.56 -6.55
C ALA A 191 -26.16 12.20 -5.15
N LYS A 192 -26.65 11.49 -4.13
CA LYS A 192 -26.61 11.98 -2.75
C LYS A 192 -25.20 12.03 -2.18
N TYR A 193 -24.31 11.15 -2.61
CA TYR A 193 -22.91 11.20 -2.19
C TYR A 193 -22.21 12.41 -2.78
N ASP A 194 -22.48 12.76 -4.04
CA ASP A 194 -21.94 13.96 -4.68
C ASP A 194 -22.37 15.23 -3.91
N GLU A 195 -23.67 15.35 -3.55
CA GLU A 195 -24.19 16.45 -2.72
C GLU A 195 -23.48 16.58 -1.37
N ILE A 196 -23.22 15.45 -0.69
CA ILE A 196 -22.54 15.44 0.62
C ILE A 196 -21.09 15.88 0.46
N PHE A 197 -20.39 15.41 -0.56
CA PHE A 197 -18.99 15.79 -0.83
C PHE A 197 -18.84 17.25 -1.23
N GLU A 198 -19.83 17.84 -1.90
CA GLU A 198 -19.85 19.24 -2.28
C GLU A 198 -20.29 20.18 -1.14
N SER A 199 -20.90 19.64 -0.09
CA SER A 199 -21.36 20.43 1.04
C SER A 199 -20.20 20.93 1.90
N ALA A 200 -20.38 22.11 2.53
CA ALA A 200 -19.42 22.62 3.49
C ALA A 200 -19.26 21.67 4.69
N PRO A 201 -18.04 21.43 5.20
CA PRO A 201 -17.83 20.58 6.36
C PRO A 201 -18.57 21.08 7.60
N THR A 202 -19.37 20.23 8.23
CA THR A 202 -20.02 20.49 9.52
C THR A 202 -19.05 20.27 10.69
N ASP A 203 -19.44 20.63 11.91
CA ASP A 203 -18.63 20.34 13.09
C ASP A 203 -18.53 18.84 13.35
N GLU A 204 -19.62 18.09 13.11
CA GLU A 204 -19.65 16.63 13.19
C GLU A 204 -18.69 15.98 12.19
N SER A 205 -18.65 16.46 10.93
CA SER A 205 -17.74 15.92 9.92
C SER A 205 -16.27 16.20 10.25
N ARG A 206 -15.96 17.37 10.84
CA ARG A 206 -14.60 17.68 11.32
C ARG A 206 -14.18 16.81 12.50
N GLU A 207 -15.11 16.46 13.39
CA GLU A 207 -14.85 15.55 14.52
C GLU A 207 -14.64 14.13 14.01
N ALA A 208 -15.47 13.64 13.09
CA ALA A 208 -15.33 12.34 12.45
C ALA A 208 -13.99 12.23 11.72
N GLU A 209 -13.61 13.24 10.94
CA GLU A 209 -12.31 13.30 10.28
C GLU A 209 -11.14 13.19 11.28
N ARG A 210 -11.19 13.92 12.41
CA ARG A 210 -10.15 13.83 13.43
C ARG A 210 -10.04 12.44 14.04
N ALA A 211 -11.18 11.83 14.37
CA ALA A 211 -11.25 10.48 14.93
C ALA A 211 -10.75 9.41 13.95
N PHE A 212 -11.00 9.59 12.65
CA PHE A 212 -10.61 8.67 11.60
C PHE A 212 -9.09 8.41 11.55
N TYR A 213 -8.26 9.43 11.81
CA TYR A 213 -6.80 9.26 11.75
C TYR A 213 -6.21 8.40 12.86
N ASP A 214 -6.95 8.14 13.92
CA ASP A 214 -6.57 7.26 15.04
C ASP A 214 -7.42 5.97 15.09
N ASP A 215 -8.33 5.79 14.13
CA ASP A 215 -9.12 4.56 14.00
C ASP A 215 -8.20 3.40 13.60
N PRO A 216 -8.16 2.30 14.37
CA PRO A 216 -7.33 1.15 14.03
C PRO A 216 -7.87 0.35 12.84
N ARG A 217 -9.10 0.56 12.41
CA ARG A 217 -9.69 -0.12 11.25
C ARG A 217 -9.04 0.37 9.95
N ASP A 218 -8.93 -0.53 8.98
CA ASP A 218 -8.35 -0.26 7.65
C ASP A 218 -6.97 0.41 7.72
N SER A 219 -6.15 -0.05 8.66
CA SER A 219 -4.81 0.49 8.92
C SER A 219 -3.71 -0.52 8.65
N ALA A 220 -2.52 -0.01 8.37
CA ALA A 220 -1.29 -0.80 8.31
C ALA A 220 -0.16 -0.08 9.02
N THR A 221 0.77 -0.86 9.60
CA THR A 221 2.06 -0.34 10.00
C THR A 221 3.03 -0.35 8.81
N PRO A 222 4.04 0.54 8.77
CA PRO A 222 5.08 0.51 7.74
C PRO A 222 5.76 -0.85 7.61
N ARG A 223 6.05 -1.51 8.72
CA ARG A 223 6.63 -2.86 8.77
C ARG A 223 5.70 -3.90 8.12
N ALA A 224 4.43 -3.89 8.48
CA ALA A 224 3.48 -4.88 7.97
C ALA A 224 3.27 -4.75 6.45
N MET A 225 3.15 -3.53 5.94
CA MET A 225 2.99 -3.30 4.50
C MET A 225 4.28 -3.64 3.73
N ALA A 226 5.45 -3.30 4.25
CA ALA A 226 6.73 -3.69 3.64
C ALA A 226 6.88 -5.22 3.59
N ALA A 227 6.46 -5.94 4.65
CA ALA A 227 6.45 -7.40 4.68
C ALA A 227 5.48 -8.01 3.65
N LEU A 228 4.32 -7.39 3.41
CA LEU A 228 3.39 -7.82 2.36
C LEU A 228 4.03 -7.69 0.97
N LEU A 229 4.66 -6.56 0.69
CA LEU A 229 5.35 -6.32 -0.58
C LEU A 229 6.51 -7.31 -0.78
N GLU A 230 7.28 -7.59 0.26
CA GLU A 230 8.35 -8.58 0.24
C GLU A 230 7.82 -9.99 -0.09
N LYS A 231 6.75 -10.42 0.59
CA LYS A 231 6.12 -11.74 0.33
C LYS A 231 5.53 -11.84 -1.07
N LEU A 232 4.94 -10.76 -1.58
CA LEU A 232 4.45 -10.70 -2.95
C LEU A 232 5.60 -10.85 -3.96
N TRP A 233 6.69 -10.13 -3.77
CA TRP A 233 7.88 -10.23 -4.62
C TRP A 233 8.51 -11.64 -4.59
N LYS A 234 8.63 -12.23 -3.41
CA LYS A 234 9.18 -13.58 -3.21
C LYS A 234 8.24 -14.70 -3.64
N ARG A 235 7.03 -14.38 -4.11
CA ARG A 235 5.96 -15.33 -4.46
C ARG A 235 5.57 -16.25 -3.30
N GLU A 236 5.65 -15.72 -2.08
CA GLU A 236 5.22 -16.38 -0.85
C GLU A 236 3.75 -16.10 -0.49
N ALA A 237 3.18 -15.03 -1.08
CA ALA A 237 1.79 -14.63 -0.84
C ALA A 237 0.80 -15.27 -1.82
N LEU A 238 1.24 -15.55 -3.05
CA LEU A 238 0.43 -15.99 -4.19
C LEU A 238 1.23 -16.96 -5.05
N SER A 239 0.56 -17.65 -5.99
CA SER A 239 1.22 -18.39 -7.07
C SER A 239 2.14 -17.47 -7.88
N PRO A 240 3.14 -18.02 -8.62
CA PRO A 240 3.97 -17.21 -9.51
C PRO A 240 3.14 -16.40 -10.51
N GLU A 241 2.12 -16.99 -11.10
CA GLU A 241 1.26 -16.39 -12.11
C GLU A 241 0.46 -15.21 -11.53
N SER A 242 -0.15 -15.38 -10.37
CA SER A 242 -0.91 -14.35 -9.68
C SER A 242 -0.02 -13.24 -9.14
N SER A 243 1.19 -13.56 -8.66
CA SER A 243 2.19 -12.57 -8.24
C SER A 243 2.63 -11.70 -9.41
N ASP A 244 2.98 -12.32 -10.55
CA ASP A 244 3.42 -11.61 -11.75
C ASP A 244 2.28 -10.73 -12.30
N LEU A 245 1.05 -11.22 -12.29
CA LEU A 245 -0.13 -10.47 -12.65
C LEU A 245 -0.31 -9.21 -11.77
N LEU A 246 -0.27 -9.36 -10.45
CA LEU A 246 -0.48 -8.24 -9.52
C LEU A 246 0.62 -7.19 -9.68
N LEU A 247 1.88 -7.62 -9.75
CA LEU A 247 3.02 -6.73 -9.95
C LEU A 247 2.95 -6.01 -11.30
N ASP A 248 2.55 -6.70 -12.40
CA ASP A 248 2.37 -6.06 -13.70
C ASP A 248 1.31 -4.96 -13.64
N VAL A 249 0.16 -5.23 -13.03
CA VAL A 249 -0.89 -4.21 -12.87
C VAL A 249 -0.38 -3.03 -12.03
N MET A 250 0.33 -3.29 -10.93
CA MET A 250 0.91 -2.24 -10.08
C MET A 250 1.96 -1.39 -10.80
N LYS A 251 2.77 -1.95 -11.71
CA LYS A 251 3.72 -1.20 -12.58
C LYS A 251 3.01 -0.17 -13.46
N ARG A 252 1.81 -0.51 -13.92
CA ARG A 252 1.00 0.34 -14.79
C ARG A 252 0.12 1.34 -14.02
N CYS A 253 0.25 1.46 -12.69
CA CYS A 253 -0.49 2.42 -11.87
C CYS A 253 -0.34 3.85 -12.41
N ARG A 254 -1.48 4.55 -12.56
CA ARG A 254 -1.57 5.88 -13.18
C ARG A 254 -1.68 7.03 -12.19
N THR A 255 -1.75 6.73 -10.89
CA THR A 255 -1.89 7.74 -9.83
C THR A 255 -0.55 8.03 -9.14
N GLY A 256 -0.41 9.21 -8.49
CA GLY A 256 0.73 9.54 -7.63
C GLY A 256 2.06 9.70 -8.34
N ALA A 257 2.07 10.36 -9.51
CA ALA A 257 3.33 10.64 -10.24
C ALA A 257 4.36 11.42 -9.41
N GLY A 258 3.91 12.22 -8.44
CA GLY A 258 4.77 12.99 -7.52
C GLY A 258 5.21 12.24 -6.26
N ARG A 259 4.75 10.98 -6.03
CA ARG A 259 5.02 10.18 -4.82
C ARG A 259 6.28 9.34 -4.99
N LEU A 260 6.21 8.01 -4.82
CA LEU A 260 7.40 7.13 -4.94
C LEU A 260 8.19 7.40 -6.23
N LYS A 261 7.50 7.68 -7.34
CA LYS A 261 8.13 8.00 -8.65
C LYS A 261 8.72 9.40 -8.74
N GLY A 262 8.29 10.34 -7.89
CA GLY A 262 8.35 11.79 -8.12
C GLY A 262 9.73 12.38 -8.42
N ILE A 263 10.80 11.81 -7.85
CA ILE A 263 12.17 12.28 -8.04
C ILE A 263 13.19 11.14 -8.23
N LEU A 264 12.70 9.93 -8.54
CA LEU A 264 13.58 8.85 -8.94
C LEU A 264 14.23 9.15 -10.30
N PRO A 265 15.40 8.54 -10.61
CA PRO A 265 15.97 8.65 -11.94
C PRO A 265 14.98 8.24 -13.03
N GLU A 266 15.03 8.92 -14.16
CA GLU A 266 14.20 8.60 -15.32
C GLU A 266 14.36 7.12 -15.72
N GLY A 267 13.24 6.46 -16.03
CA GLY A 267 13.23 5.05 -16.40
C GLY A 267 13.23 4.07 -15.21
N THR A 268 13.28 4.54 -13.97
CA THR A 268 13.13 3.65 -12.81
C THR A 268 11.74 3.00 -12.81
N GLU A 269 11.69 1.67 -12.91
CA GLU A 269 10.43 0.92 -12.83
C GLU A 269 9.94 0.89 -11.38
N VAL A 270 8.65 1.18 -11.20
CA VAL A 270 7.99 1.18 -9.89
C VAL A 270 6.64 0.49 -9.99
N ALA A 271 6.49 -0.65 -9.33
CA ALA A 271 5.20 -1.29 -9.12
C ALA A 271 4.60 -0.75 -7.83
N HIS A 272 3.50 0.04 -7.89
CA HIS A 272 3.02 0.74 -6.71
C HIS A 272 1.49 0.89 -6.64
N LYS A 273 1.01 1.27 -5.45
CA LYS A 273 -0.37 1.67 -5.21
C LYS A 273 -0.43 2.86 -4.25
N THR A 274 -1.14 3.90 -4.66
CA THR A 274 -1.36 5.12 -3.88
C THR A 274 -2.59 5.04 -2.98
N GLY A 275 -2.61 5.86 -1.93
CA GLY A 275 -3.77 6.09 -1.08
C GLY A 275 -3.88 7.55 -0.65
N THR A 276 -5.09 8.12 -0.71
CA THR A 276 -5.37 9.50 -0.27
C THR A 276 -6.75 9.55 0.37
N ILE A 277 -6.83 10.14 1.56
CA ILE A 277 -8.09 10.51 2.20
C ILE A 277 -7.82 11.64 3.20
N GLY A 278 -8.45 12.80 3.00
CA GLY A 278 -8.25 13.98 3.86
C GLY A 278 -6.77 14.34 4.04
N LYS A 279 -6.32 14.34 5.29
CA LYS A 279 -4.94 14.65 5.69
C LYS A 279 -3.99 13.45 5.64
N THR A 280 -4.42 12.35 5.01
CA THR A 280 -3.61 11.14 4.79
C THR A 280 -3.17 11.06 3.33
N LEU A 281 -1.90 10.73 3.10
CA LEU A 281 -1.33 10.52 1.78
C LEU A 281 -0.27 9.43 1.84
N ASN A 282 -0.45 8.37 1.05
CA ASN A 282 0.36 7.16 1.09
C ASN A 282 0.80 6.73 -0.31
N ASP A 283 1.91 6.02 -0.38
CA ASP A 283 2.29 5.24 -1.55
C ASP A 283 3.12 4.03 -1.13
N VAL A 284 2.80 2.85 -1.63
CA VAL A 284 3.45 1.59 -1.29
C VAL A 284 3.80 0.83 -2.55
N GLY A 285 5.01 0.31 -2.64
CA GLY A 285 5.44 -0.34 -3.87
C GLY A 285 6.85 -0.88 -3.85
N ILE A 286 7.30 -1.34 -5.01
CA ILE A 286 8.61 -1.94 -5.24
C ILE A 286 9.32 -1.16 -6.33
N LEU A 287 10.52 -0.66 -6.02
CA LEU A 287 11.42 0.04 -6.93
C LEU A 287 12.39 -0.96 -7.53
N THR A 288 12.67 -0.88 -8.83
CA THR A 288 13.75 -1.64 -9.48
C THR A 288 15.01 -0.79 -9.54
N LEU A 289 16.10 -1.25 -8.92
CA LEU A 289 17.39 -0.58 -8.96
C LEU A 289 18.12 -0.86 -10.28
N PRO A 290 18.87 0.11 -10.82
CA PRO A 290 19.61 -0.09 -12.07
C PRO A 290 20.78 -1.07 -11.90
N ASN A 291 21.29 -1.57 -13.04
CA ASN A 291 22.49 -2.42 -13.11
C ASN A 291 22.41 -3.73 -12.30
N GLY A 292 21.22 -4.25 -12.07
CA GLY A 292 21.03 -5.47 -11.30
C GLY A 292 21.32 -5.32 -9.79
N ALA A 293 21.29 -4.09 -9.27
CA ALA A 293 21.47 -3.82 -7.83
C ALA A 293 20.30 -4.31 -6.97
N GLY A 294 19.25 -4.87 -7.57
CA GLY A 294 18.12 -5.49 -6.87
C GLY A 294 16.85 -4.64 -6.84
N HIS A 295 16.01 -4.92 -5.88
CA HIS A 295 14.68 -4.31 -5.72
C HIS A 295 14.48 -3.83 -4.30
N VAL A 296 13.76 -2.72 -4.15
CA VAL A 296 13.48 -2.11 -2.83
C VAL A 296 11.98 -1.99 -2.64
N ALA A 297 11.44 -2.72 -1.66
CA ALA A 297 10.08 -2.48 -1.19
C ALA A 297 10.07 -1.20 -0.34
N VAL A 298 9.14 -0.30 -0.62
CA VAL A 298 8.92 0.95 0.11
C VAL A 298 7.45 1.06 0.48
N ALA A 299 7.17 1.20 1.77
CA ALA A 299 5.85 1.52 2.30
C ALA A 299 5.90 2.88 2.99
N ALA A 300 5.38 3.93 2.35
CA ALA A 300 5.42 5.29 2.84
C ALA A 300 4.01 5.81 3.15
N PHE A 301 3.82 6.27 4.38
CA PHE A 301 2.57 6.76 4.93
C PHE A 301 2.74 8.14 5.53
N VAL A 302 1.75 9.01 5.31
CA VAL A 302 1.63 10.32 5.96
C VAL A 302 0.21 10.45 6.49
N LYS A 303 0.04 10.84 7.76
CA LYS A 303 -1.25 11.16 8.37
C LYS A 303 -1.22 12.50 9.10
N LYS A 304 -2.40 13.11 9.31
CA LYS A 304 -2.56 14.36 10.07
C LYS A 304 -1.73 15.54 9.52
N SER A 305 -1.56 15.63 8.22
CA SER A 305 -0.79 16.71 7.59
C SER A 305 -1.72 17.78 7.02
N ASP A 306 -1.48 19.04 7.40
CA ASP A 306 -2.17 20.22 6.86
C ASP A 306 -1.44 20.84 5.65
N LEU A 307 -0.36 20.22 5.18
CA LEU A 307 0.34 20.68 3.99
C LEU A 307 -0.44 20.34 2.71
N SER A 308 -0.16 21.09 1.64
CA SER A 308 -0.70 20.79 0.31
C SER A 308 -0.31 19.37 -0.14
N GLU A 309 -1.10 18.77 -1.03
CA GLU A 309 -0.83 17.45 -1.56
C GLU A 309 0.58 17.35 -2.17
N GLU A 310 0.99 18.34 -2.97
CA GLU A 310 2.31 18.42 -3.58
C GLU A 310 3.46 18.33 -2.55
N LYS A 311 3.34 19.03 -1.41
CA LYS A 311 4.35 18.98 -0.35
C LYS A 311 4.41 17.62 0.33
N ARG A 312 3.25 17.00 0.55
CA ARG A 312 3.15 15.64 1.10
C ARG A 312 3.72 14.60 0.13
N GLU A 313 3.42 14.72 -1.17
CA GLU A 313 3.99 13.90 -2.23
C GLU A 313 5.51 14.03 -2.26
N ARG A 314 6.03 15.25 -2.14
CA ARG A 314 7.47 15.50 -2.10
C ARG A 314 8.14 14.78 -0.92
N ALA A 315 7.53 14.77 0.26
CA ALA A 315 8.08 14.04 1.42
C ALA A 315 8.21 12.53 1.14
N ILE A 316 7.20 11.92 0.52
CA ILE A 316 7.26 10.52 0.09
C ILE A 316 8.33 10.30 -0.98
N ALA A 317 8.42 11.20 -1.96
CA ALA A 317 9.42 11.10 -3.02
C ALA A 317 10.85 11.18 -2.47
N GLU A 318 11.12 12.06 -1.50
CA GLU A 318 12.42 12.16 -0.83
C GLU A 318 12.78 10.87 -0.08
N ALA A 319 11.84 10.26 0.63
CA ALA A 319 12.07 8.98 1.30
C ALA A 319 12.37 7.85 0.31
N ALA A 320 11.61 7.77 -0.81
CA ALA A 320 11.84 6.78 -1.87
C ALA A 320 13.20 6.97 -2.54
N ARG A 321 13.58 8.22 -2.83
CA ARG A 321 14.88 8.56 -3.42
C ARG A 321 16.02 8.20 -2.48
N THR A 322 15.89 8.51 -1.22
CA THR A 322 16.87 8.16 -0.18
C THR A 322 17.08 6.65 -0.10
N ALA A 323 16.00 5.87 -0.08
CA ALA A 323 16.06 4.42 -0.08
C ALA A 323 16.72 3.86 -1.36
N HIS A 324 16.32 4.38 -2.54
CA HIS A 324 16.90 4.02 -3.82
C HIS A 324 18.42 4.25 -3.85
N ASP A 325 18.87 5.45 -3.54
CA ASP A 325 20.29 5.82 -3.63
C ASP A 325 21.11 5.06 -2.57
N TYR A 326 20.58 4.91 -1.36
CA TYR A 326 21.23 4.15 -0.31
C TYR A 326 21.55 2.72 -0.77
N PHE A 327 20.56 1.96 -1.24
CA PHE A 327 20.78 0.58 -1.66
C PHE A 327 21.57 0.49 -2.96
N LEU A 328 21.38 1.40 -3.91
CA LEU A 328 22.18 1.44 -5.13
C LEU A 328 23.69 1.55 -4.84
N PHE A 329 24.09 2.33 -3.85
CA PHE A 329 25.50 2.57 -3.53
C PHE A 329 26.07 1.66 -2.43
N THR A 330 25.24 0.93 -1.70
CA THR A 330 25.69 0.06 -0.59
C THR A 330 25.47 -1.43 -0.83
N THR A 331 24.78 -1.81 -1.91
CA THR A 331 24.62 -3.21 -2.31
C THR A 331 25.66 -3.50 -3.40
N LYS A 332 26.55 -4.46 -3.12
CA LYS A 332 27.60 -4.92 -4.06
C LYS A 332 27.34 -6.35 -4.44
#